data_951a2fedcbbe95c334fcd39bc3aa8a6a
#
_entry.id   951a2fedcbbe95c334fcd39bc3aa8a6a
#
_cell.length_a   1.000
_cell.length_b   1.000
_cell.length_c   1.000
_cell.angle_alpha   90.00
_cell.angle_beta   90.00
_cell.angle_gamma   90.00
#
_symmetry.space_group_name_H-M   'P 1'
#
loop_
_entity.id
_entity.type
_entity.pdbx_description
1 polymer ?
#
loop_
_entity_poly.entity_id
_entity_poly.type
_entity_poly.pdbx_seq_one_letter_code
_entity_poly.pdbx_strand_id
1 'polypeptide(L)'
;MVRVPTVEDEDRRRIGRERRALVKERTLHTNRIKGLLFSVGVRGYEPNRRDRRERLEELRTGDGKPLPSHLKAQLSRELDRLELLDKQIKCVEAERDDMSETSPQATLAMLKGISAEFANVLASECLFRHFDNRRQIAAYAGLASSPWRSGSIDREQGVSKSGNPRLRTTMVQAAWLWLRFQPDSALSRWFQDRVSRNGGHGKKVAIIALARKLLVAFWKYAMSGVVIESAAMTKS
;
A
#
# COMPACT_ATOMS: atom_id res chain seq x y z
N MET A 1 -14.27 -20.95 12.83
CA MET A 1 -12.94 -21.56 12.69
C MET A 1 -12.22 -20.84 11.53
N VAL A 2 -10.99 -20.38 11.68
CA VAL A 2 -10.28 -19.70 10.57
C VAL A 2 -9.78 -20.77 9.62
N ARG A 3 -10.22 -20.74 8.34
CA ARG A 3 -9.75 -21.69 7.32
C ARG A 3 -8.26 -21.45 7.06
N VAL A 4 -7.47 -22.50 7.17
CA VAL A 4 -6.06 -22.47 6.81
C VAL A 4 -5.97 -22.30 5.28
N PRO A 5 -5.13 -21.39 4.76
CA PRO A 5 -4.90 -21.25 3.32
C PRO A 5 -4.41 -22.56 2.71
N THR A 6 -4.78 -22.83 1.46
CA THR A 6 -4.19 -23.93 0.70
C THR A 6 -2.75 -23.62 0.32
N VAL A 7 -2.00 -24.62 -0.12
CA VAL A 7 -0.60 -24.42 -0.61
C VAL A 7 -0.60 -23.44 -1.80
N GLU A 8 -1.58 -23.56 -2.69
CA GLU A 8 -1.73 -22.71 -3.87
C GLU A 8 -2.10 -21.28 -3.50
N ASP A 9 -2.95 -21.09 -2.45
CA ASP A 9 -3.27 -19.75 -1.96
C ASP A 9 -2.04 -19.06 -1.35
N GLU A 10 -1.22 -19.83 -0.63
CA GLU A 10 0.00 -19.31 -0.02
C GLU A 10 1.07 -19.00 -1.10
N ASP A 11 1.16 -19.82 -2.13
CA ASP A 11 2.08 -19.61 -3.25
C ASP A 11 1.73 -18.34 -4.03
N ARG A 12 0.47 -18.13 -4.37
CA ARG A 12 0.00 -16.88 -4.98
C ARG A 12 0.34 -15.63 -4.17
N ARG A 13 0.41 -15.74 -2.84
CA ARG A 13 0.79 -14.64 -1.95
C ARG A 13 2.28 -14.33 -1.97
N ARG A 14 3.14 -15.31 -2.37
CA ARG A 14 4.59 -15.13 -2.43
C ARG A 14 4.98 -14.02 -3.38
N ILE A 15 4.43 -13.99 -4.59
CA ILE A 15 4.69 -12.95 -5.60
C ILE A 15 4.51 -11.53 -5.00
N GLY A 16 3.39 -11.30 -4.31
CA GLY A 16 3.14 -9.99 -3.70
C GLY A 16 4.04 -9.66 -2.51
N ARG A 17 4.53 -10.67 -1.79
CA ARG A 17 5.50 -10.49 -0.69
C ARG A 17 6.89 -10.23 -1.23
N GLU A 18 7.32 -10.97 -2.24
CA GLU A 18 8.60 -10.81 -2.94
C GLU A 18 8.71 -9.41 -3.54
N ARG A 19 7.72 -8.98 -4.33
CA ARG A 19 7.70 -7.61 -4.86
C ARG A 19 7.89 -6.56 -3.76
N ARG A 20 7.23 -6.72 -2.62
CA ARG A 20 7.37 -5.79 -1.49
C ARG A 20 8.77 -5.79 -0.90
N ALA A 21 9.42 -6.95 -0.79
CA ALA A 21 10.80 -7.07 -0.33
C ALA A 21 11.74 -6.33 -1.29
N LEU A 22 11.65 -6.61 -2.59
CA LEU A 22 12.46 -5.96 -3.62
C LEU A 22 12.28 -4.43 -3.66
N VAL A 23 11.04 -3.92 -3.53
CA VAL A 23 10.77 -2.47 -3.46
C VAL A 23 11.37 -1.86 -2.20
N LYS A 24 11.34 -2.56 -1.06
CA LYS A 24 11.99 -2.11 0.18
C LYS A 24 13.50 -2.02 0.03
N GLU A 25 14.12 -3.02 -0.58
CA GLU A 25 15.56 -3.07 -0.86
C GLU A 25 15.95 -1.93 -1.83
N ARG A 26 15.19 -1.71 -2.90
CA ARG A 26 15.39 -0.59 -3.81
C ARG A 26 15.37 0.75 -3.07
N THR A 27 14.42 0.94 -2.17
CA THR A 27 14.34 2.16 -1.35
C THR A 27 15.55 2.30 -0.42
N LEU A 28 16.02 1.20 0.17
CA LEU A 28 17.20 1.18 1.02
C LEU A 28 18.45 1.64 0.25
N HIS A 29 18.71 1.07 -0.94
CA HIS A 29 19.84 1.43 -1.78
C HIS A 29 19.74 2.88 -2.30
N THR A 30 18.54 3.33 -2.70
CA THR A 30 18.28 4.73 -3.07
C THR A 30 18.65 5.69 -1.94
N ASN A 31 18.21 5.41 -0.72
CA ASN A 31 18.50 6.25 0.44
C ASN A 31 19.98 6.19 0.82
N ARG A 32 20.65 5.03 0.67
CA ARG A 32 22.07 4.89 0.91
C ARG A 32 22.91 5.74 -0.04
N ILE A 33 22.58 5.73 -1.34
CA ILE A 33 23.24 6.59 -2.33
C ILE A 33 23.08 8.06 -1.95
N LYS A 34 21.84 8.49 -1.65
CA LYS A 34 21.55 9.87 -1.22
C LYS A 34 22.33 10.26 0.03
N GLY A 35 22.41 9.37 1.02
CA GLY A 35 23.15 9.59 2.26
C GLY A 35 24.66 9.70 2.04
N LEU A 36 25.25 8.85 1.21
CA LEU A 36 26.66 8.89 0.84
C LEU A 36 27.01 10.19 0.12
N LEU A 37 26.18 10.63 -0.81
CA LEU A 37 26.36 11.89 -1.54
C LEU A 37 26.16 13.11 -0.64
N PHE A 38 25.19 13.04 0.28
CA PHE A 38 24.98 14.12 1.23
C PHE A 38 26.18 14.36 2.14
N SER A 39 26.92 13.30 2.55
CA SER A 39 28.11 13.42 3.39
C SER A 39 29.26 14.19 2.74
N VAL A 40 29.27 14.33 1.40
CA VAL A 40 30.25 15.10 0.63
C VAL A 40 29.63 16.40 0.04
N GLY A 41 28.49 16.84 0.58
CA GLY A 41 27.85 18.09 0.20
C GLY A 41 27.05 18.06 -1.11
N VAL A 42 26.85 16.90 -1.72
CA VAL A 42 26.06 16.76 -2.96
C VAL A 42 24.59 16.59 -2.61
N ARG A 43 23.75 17.47 -3.18
CA ARG A 43 22.29 17.45 -3.04
C ARG A 43 21.64 17.36 -4.42
N GLY A 44 20.40 16.83 -4.46
CA GLY A 44 19.60 16.78 -5.69
C GLY A 44 19.97 15.69 -6.70
N TYR A 45 20.82 14.72 -6.33
CA TYR A 45 21.02 13.53 -7.14
C TYR A 45 19.87 12.53 -6.95
N GLU A 46 19.30 12.09 -8.07
CA GLU A 46 18.18 11.14 -8.10
C GLU A 46 18.60 9.79 -8.68
N PRO A 47 18.84 8.76 -7.82
CA PRO A 47 19.35 7.45 -8.25
C PRO A 47 18.39 6.66 -9.16
N ASN A 48 17.10 7.03 -9.19
CA ASN A 48 16.09 6.34 -10.01
C ASN A 48 15.93 6.94 -11.42
N ARG A 49 16.67 7.98 -11.78
CA ARG A 49 16.65 8.56 -13.14
C ARG A 49 17.32 7.64 -14.16
N ARG A 50 16.92 7.76 -15.42
CA ARG A 50 17.52 6.98 -16.53
C ARG A 50 18.97 7.38 -16.77
N ASP A 51 19.29 8.66 -16.66
CA ASP A 51 20.62 9.27 -16.85
C ASP A 51 21.52 9.23 -15.60
N ARG A 52 21.19 8.38 -14.61
CA ARG A 52 21.85 8.33 -13.31
C ARG A 52 23.36 8.05 -13.38
N ARG A 53 23.81 7.22 -14.33
CA ARG A 53 25.23 6.89 -14.48
C ARG A 53 26.02 8.03 -15.10
N GLU A 54 25.51 8.63 -16.17
CA GLU A 54 26.10 9.81 -16.81
C GLU A 54 26.26 10.94 -15.80
N ARG A 55 25.21 11.23 -15.05
CA ARG A 55 25.23 12.23 -13.98
C ARG A 55 26.20 11.90 -12.86
N LEU A 56 26.42 10.63 -12.53
CA LEU A 56 27.41 10.24 -11.53
C LEU A 56 28.85 10.58 -11.97
N GLU A 57 29.16 10.45 -13.26
CA GLU A 57 30.47 10.80 -13.81
C GLU A 57 30.77 12.31 -13.69
N GLU A 58 29.74 13.15 -13.85
CA GLU A 58 29.86 14.61 -13.83
C GLU A 58 29.79 15.20 -12.40
N LEU A 59 29.41 14.40 -11.40
CA LEU A 59 29.24 14.89 -10.04
C LEU A 59 30.53 15.44 -9.43
N ARG A 60 30.35 16.55 -8.72
CA ARG A 60 31.36 17.20 -7.89
C ARG A 60 30.89 17.23 -6.44
N THR A 61 31.83 17.20 -5.53
CA THR A 61 31.58 17.45 -4.11
C THR A 61 31.07 18.87 -3.86
N GLY A 62 30.52 19.16 -2.69
CA GLY A 62 30.02 20.50 -2.36
C GLY A 62 31.07 21.61 -2.40
N ASP A 63 32.37 21.28 -2.34
CA ASP A 63 33.52 22.19 -2.53
C ASP A 63 34.07 22.18 -3.99
N GLY A 64 33.33 21.59 -4.94
CA GLY A 64 33.63 21.59 -6.37
C GLY A 64 34.69 20.60 -6.84
N LYS A 65 35.22 19.76 -5.95
CA LYS A 65 36.22 18.73 -6.30
C LYS A 65 35.57 17.48 -6.92
N PRO A 66 36.33 16.67 -7.67
CA PRO A 66 35.86 15.36 -8.10
C PRO A 66 35.50 14.47 -6.90
N LEU A 67 34.53 13.57 -7.10
CA LEU A 67 34.20 12.58 -6.08
C LEU A 67 35.42 11.71 -5.74
N PRO A 68 35.68 11.41 -4.44
CA PRO A 68 36.71 10.46 -4.05
C PRO A 68 36.54 9.12 -4.75
N SER A 69 37.65 8.50 -5.20
CA SER A 69 37.63 7.27 -6.03
C SER A 69 36.89 6.12 -5.37
N HIS A 70 37.11 5.87 -4.09
CA HIS A 70 36.42 4.81 -3.36
C HIS A 70 34.94 5.09 -3.17
N LEU A 71 34.54 6.34 -2.96
CA LEU A 71 33.15 6.73 -2.89
C LEU A 71 32.45 6.53 -4.23
N LYS A 72 33.09 6.97 -5.33
CA LYS A 72 32.56 6.79 -6.69
C LYS A 72 32.39 5.30 -7.02
N ALA A 73 33.37 4.46 -6.69
CA ALA A 73 33.29 3.03 -6.87
C ALA A 73 32.18 2.39 -6.01
N GLN A 74 31.96 2.87 -4.77
CA GLN A 74 30.88 2.41 -3.92
C GLN A 74 29.51 2.80 -4.50
N LEU A 75 29.35 4.04 -4.96
CA LEU A 75 28.12 4.51 -5.61
C LEU A 75 27.80 3.71 -6.86
N SER A 76 28.81 3.39 -7.70
CA SER A 76 28.62 2.54 -8.87
C SER A 76 28.05 1.17 -8.49
N ARG A 77 28.60 0.51 -7.48
CA ARG A 77 28.09 -0.78 -6.99
C ARG A 77 26.67 -0.70 -6.42
N GLU A 78 26.31 0.43 -5.79
CA GLU A 78 24.93 0.65 -5.32
C GLU A 78 23.98 0.83 -6.50
N LEU A 79 24.41 1.50 -7.59
CA LEU A 79 23.63 1.61 -8.83
C LEU A 79 23.45 0.25 -9.53
N ASP A 80 24.47 -0.63 -9.54
CA ASP A 80 24.36 -2.00 -10.06
C ASP A 80 23.27 -2.77 -9.34
N ARG A 81 23.19 -2.65 -8.01
CA ARG A 81 22.14 -3.26 -7.19
C ARG A 81 20.76 -2.70 -7.54
N LEU A 82 20.64 -1.39 -7.70
CA LEU A 82 19.37 -0.78 -8.11
C LEU A 82 18.89 -1.28 -9.47
N GLU A 83 19.80 -1.44 -10.43
CA GLU A 83 19.48 -1.94 -11.76
C GLU A 83 19.01 -3.40 -11.73
N LEU A 84 19.66 -4.23 -10.91
CA LEU A 84 19.23 -5.61 -10.69
C LEU A 84 17.82 -5.65 -10.06
N LEU A 85 17.60 -4.86 -9.00
CA LEU A 85 16.31 -4.79 -8.33
C LEU A 85 15.21 -4.28 -9.26
N ASP A 86 15.48 -3.26 -10.09
CA ASP A 86 14.52 -2.76 -11.08
C ASP A 86 14.12 -3.84 -12.10
N LYS A 87 15.08 -4.69 -12.54
CA LYS A 87 14.82 -5.83 -13.40
C LYS A 87 13.96 -6.89 -12.71
N GLN A 88 14.32 -7.28 -11.49
CA GLN A 88 13.57 -8.28 -10.72
C GLN A 88 12.16 -7.83 -10.40
N ILE A 89 11.97 -6.56 -10.02
CA ILE A 89 10.63 -5.99 -9.79
C ILE A 89 9.78 -6.11 -11.05
N LYS A 90 10.32 -5.78 -12.23
CA LYS A 90 9.60 -5.90 -13.51
C LYS A 90 9.22 -7.36 -13.82
N CYS A 91 10.12 -8.32 -13.58
CA CYS A 91 9.81 -9.74 -13.79
C CYS A 91 8.65 -10.19 -12.90
N VAL A 92 8.72 -9.90 -11.60
CA VAL A 92 7.67 -10.25 -10.63
C VAL A 92 6.35 -9.53 -10.95
N GLU A 93 6.39 -8.29 -11.45
CA GLU A 93 5.20 -7.57 -11.90
C GLU A 93 4.58 -8.23 -13.15
N ALA A 94 5.38 -8.64 -14.12
CA ALA A 94 4.90 -9.33 -15.32
C ALA A 94 4.25 -10.68 -14.99
N GLU A 95 4.85 -11.49 -14.12
CA GLU A 95 4.27 -12.74 -13.65
C GLU A 95 2.93 -12.55 -12.92
N ARG A 96 2.79 -11.42 -12.23
CA ARG A 96 1.57 -11.08 -11.52
C ARG A 96 0.43 -10.64 -12.45
N ASP A 97 0.75 -9.90 -13.52
CA ASP A 97 -0.24 -9.29 -14.41
C ASP A 97 -0.84 -10.30 -15.43
N ASP A 98 -0.30 -11.51 -15.51
CA ASP A 98 -0.81 -12.64 -16.30
C ASP A 98 -2.10 -13.27 -15.70
N MET A 99 -2.73 -12.60 -14.74
CA MET A 99 -3.95 -13.08 -14.07
C MET A 99 -5.22 -12.63 -14.82
N SER A 100 -6.17 -13.56 -14.94
CA SER A 100 -7.47 -13.42 -15.64
C SER A 100 -8.17 -12.06 -15.40
N GLU A 101 -8.69 -11.47 -16.50
CA GLU A 101 -9.49 -10.23 -16.50
C GLU A 101 -10.75 -10.30 -15.61
N THR A 102 -11.26 -11.50 -15.32
CA THR A 102 -12.42 -11.75 -14.44
C THR A 102 -12.06 -11.89 -12.97
N SER A 103 -10.80 -11.63 -12.62
CA SER A 103 -10.34 -11.78 -11.24
C SER A 103 -10.91 -10.68 -10.32
N PRO A 104 -11.04 -10.96 -9.00
CA PRO A 104 -11.41 -9.93 -8.02
C PRO A 104 -10.50 -8.70 -8.05
N GLN A 105 -9.24 -8.88 -8.47
CA GLN A 105 -8.27 -7.80 -8.65
C GLN A 105 -8.68 -6.86 -9.78
N ALA A 106 -9.02 -7.42 -10.94
CA ALA A 106 -9.45 -6.65 -12.10
C ALA A 106 -10.73 -5.86 -11.76
N THR A 107 -11.70 -6.50 -11.13
CA THR A 107 -12.93 -5.85 -10.67
C THR A 107 -12.63 -4.64 -9.77
N LEU A 108 -11.75 -4.78 -8.78
CA LEU A 108 -11.39 -3.68 -7.87
C LEU A 108 -10.60 -2.57 -8.56
N ALA A 109 -9.73 -2.90 -9.52
CA ALA A 109 -8.94 -1.93 -10.27
C ALA A 109 -9.80 -1.01 -11.15
N MET A 110 -11.04 -1.40 -11.47
CA MET A 110 -12.00 -0.55 -12.17
C MET A 110 -12.46 0.66 -11.34
N LEU A 111 -12.29 0.65 -10.03
CA LEU A 111 -12.67 1.78 -9.16
C LEU A 111 -11.61 2.89 -9.25
N LYS A 112 -12.03 4.10 -9.59
CA LYS A 112 -11.15 5.26 -9.65
C LYS A 112 -10.45 5.48 -8.31
N GLY A 113 -9.11 5.56 -8.32
CA GLY A 113 -8.29 5.75 -7.12
C GLY A 113 -7.84 4.45 -6.44
N ILE A 114 -8.25 3.28 -6.95
CA ILE A 114 -7.72 1.99 -6.54
C ILE A 114 -6.71 1.54 -7.60
N SER A 115 -5.44 1.55 -7.22
CA SER A 115 -4.38 1.06 -8.10
C SER A 115 -4.35 -0.47 -8.16
N ALA A 116 -3.74 -1.03 -9.21
CA ALA A 116 -3.50 -2.47 -9.33
C ALA A 116 -2.81 -3.04 -8.07
N GLU A 117 -1.88 -2.30 -7.45
CA GLU A 117 -1.21 -2.72 -6.22
C GLU A 117 -2.18 -2.87 -5.05
N PHE A 118 -3.11 -1.92 -4.84
CA PHE A 118 -4.14 -2.04 -3.79
C PHE A 118 -5.07 -3.21 -4.06
N ALA A 119 -5.51 -3.39 -5.30
CA ALA A 119 -6.35 -4.50 -5.71
C ALA A 119 -5.67 -5.85 -5.46
N ASN A 120 -4.39 -5.97 -5.80
CA ASN A 120 -3.59 -7.18 -5.55
C ASN A 120 -3.40 -7.48 -4.06
N VAL A 121 -3.15 -6.46 -3.24
CA VAL A 121 -3.06 -6.66 -1.78
C VAL A 121 -4.39 -7.14 -1.22
N LEU A 122 -5.50 -6.54 -1.63
CA LEU A 122 -6.83 -6.99 -1.20
C LEU A 122 -7.11 -8.43 -1.60
N ALA A 123 -6.82 -8.80 -2.84
CA ALA A 123 -7.02 -10.16 -3.33
C ALA A 123 -6.15 -11.17 -2.59
N SER A 124 -4.85 -10.91 -2.50
CA SER A 124 -3.86 -11.83 -1.93
C SER A 124 -3.93 -11.92 -0.40
N GLU A 125 -4.33 -10.85 0.30
CA GLU A 125 -4.35 -10.84 1.76
C GLU A 125 -5.75 -11.04 2.36
N CYS A 126 -6.83 -10.90 1.56
CA CYS A 126 -8.18 -10.88 2.08
C CYS A 126 -9.16 -11.75 1.26
N LEU A 127 -9.31 -11.48 -0.05
CA LEU A 127 -10.41 -12.03 -0.84
C LEU A 127 -10.27 -13.53 -1.17
N PHE A 128 -9.11 -14.12 -0.98
CA PHE A 128 -8.91 -15.59 -1.07
C PHE A 128 -9.60 -16.35 0.07
N ARG A 129 -10.02 -15.64 1.15
CA ARG A 129 -10.70 -16.23 2.30
C ARG A 129 -12.19 -16.05 2.22
N HIS A 130 -12.91 -17.05 2.70
CA HIS A 130 -14.34 -16.92 2.93
C HIS A 130 -14.60 -16.21 4.27
N PHE A 131 -15.49 -15.22 4.24
CA PHE A 131 -15.98 -14.51 5.43
C PHE A 131 -17.52 -14.56 5.42
N ASP A 132 -18.10 -15.00 6.52
CA ASP A 132 -19.55 -15.11 6.64
C ASP A 132 -20.22 -13.74 6.83
N ASN A 133 -19.48 -12.78 7.39
CA ASN A 133 -20.04 -11.47 7.68
C ASN A 133 -18.98 -10.37 7.79
N ARG A 134 -19.50 -9.12 7.76
CA ARG A 134 -18.67 -7.89 7.85
C ARG A 134 -17.83 -7.76 9.13
N ARG A 135 -18.20 -8.45 10.22
CA ARG A 135 -17.45 -8.40 11.48
C ARG A 135 -16.18 -9.22 11.38
N GLN A 136 -16.27 -10.41 10.76
CA GLN A 136 -15.11 -11.28 10.56
C GLN A 136 -14.04 -10.63 9.69
N ILE A 137 -14.39 -10.03 8.54
CA ILE A 137 -13.44 -9.38 7.66
C ILE A 137 -12.79 -8.16 8.35
N ALA A 138 -13.57 -7.36 9.10
CA ALA A 138 -13.03 -6.24 9.86
C ALA A 138 -12.08 -6.67 10.98
N ALA A 139 -12.39 -7.76 11.68
CA ALA A 139 -11.53 -8.34 12.71
C ALA A 139 -10.24 -8.90 12.09
N TYR A 140 -10.35 -9.61 10.97
CA TYR A 140 -9.21 -10.13 10.22
C TYR A 140 -8.22 -9.03 9.79
N ALA A 141 -8.72 -7.88 9.37
CA ALA A 141 -7.89 -6.73 9.04
C ALA A 141 -7.36 -5.96 10.28
N GLY A 142 -7.81 -6.31 11.49
CA GLY A 142 -7.50 -5.56 12.70
C GLY A 142 -8.09 -4.15 12.71
N LEU A 143 -9.23 -3.96 12.01
CA LEU A 143 -10.00 -2.72 11.94
C LEU A 143 -11.27 -2.75 12.81
N ALA A 144 -11.50 -3.84 13.54
CA ALA A 144 -12.58 -3.92 14.50
C ALA A 144 -12.22 -3.16 15.78
N SER A 145 -13.20 -2.50 16.41
CA SER A 145 -13.03 -1.96 17.75
C SER A 145 -12.87 -3.10 18.77
N SER A 146 -12.00 -2.91 19.74
CA SER A 146 -11.88 -3.82 20.89
C SER A 146 -12.76 -3.31 22.01
N PRO A 147 -13.81 -4.06 22.43
CA PRO A 147 -14.56 -3.70 23.61
C PRO A 147 -13.68 -3.94 24.83
N TRP A 148 -13.57 -2.94 25.68
CA TRP A 148 -13.05 -3.12 27.03
C TRP A 148 -14.24 -3.22 27.97
N ARG A 149 -14.49 -4.43 28.45
CA ARG A 149 -15.52 -4.69 29.45
C ARG A 149 -14.87 -5.25 30.69
N SER A 150 -14.86 -4.47 31.78
CA SER A 150 -14.51 -4.96 33.11
C SER A 150 -15.48 -4.35 34.12
N GLY A 151 -16.30 -5.19 34.74
CA GLY A 151 -17.31 -4.74 35.68
C GLY A 151 -18.31 -3.76 35.08
N SER A 152 -18.47 -2.58 35.69
CA SER A 152 -19.37 -1.51 35.23
C SER A 152 -18.78 -0.64 34.10
N ILE A 153 -17.55 -0.88 33.65
CA ILE A 153 -16.89 -0.09 32.61
C ILE A 153 -17.12 -0.76 31.25
N ASP A 154 -17.91 -0.12 30.40
CA ASP A 154 -18.07 -0.47 28.97
C ASP A 154 -17.45 0.65 28.13
N ARG A 155 -16.19 0.49 27.76
CA ARG A 155 -15.47 1.45 26.90
C ARG A 155 -15.04 0.76 25.62
N GLU A 156 -15.35 1.36 24.48
CA GLU A 156 -14.67 1.00 23.23
C GLU A 156 -13.23 1.52 23.28
N GLN A 157 -12.27 0.61 23.41
CA GLN A 157 -10.88 0.93 23.06
C GLN A 157 -10.80 1.03 21.54
N GLY A 158 -9.86 1.82 21.03
CA GLY A 158 -9.64 1.98 19.60
C GLY A 158 -9.52 0.63 18.84
N VAL A 159 -8.96 0.63 17.67
CA VAL A 159 -8.85 -0.57 16.83
C VAL A 159 -7.95 -1.61 17.48
N SER A 160 -8.34 -2.87 17.42
CA SER A 160 -7.66 -3.99 18.10
C SER A 160 -6.20 -4.19 17.64
N LYS A 161 -5.83 -3.73 16.46
CA LYS A 161 -4.51 -3.91 15.81
C LYS A 161 -4.05 -5.37 15.70
N SER A 162 -4.74 -6.32 16.32
CA SER A 162 -4.57 -7.75 16.08
C SER A 162 -5.15 -8.08 14.71
N GLY A 163 -4.50 -8.91 13.91
CA GLY A 163 -4.94 -9.25 12.56
C GLY A 163 -3.87 -8.91 11.52
N ASN A 164 -4.27 -8.86 10.24
CA ASN A 164 -3.32 -8.65 9.14
C ASN A 164 -2.84 -7.18 9.06
N PRO A 165 -1.59 -6.86 9.45
CA PRO A 165 -1.11 -5.47 9.48
C PRO A 165 -0.91 -4.90 8.07
N ARG A 166 -0.63 -5.75 7.06
CA ARG A 166 -0.49 -5.31 5.67
C ARG A 166 -1.84 -4.85 5.13
N LEU A 167 -2.87 -5.66 5.29
CA LEU A 167 -4.24 -5.31 4.88
C LEU A 167 -4.70 -4.03 5.58
N ARG A 168 -4.50 -3.91 6.90
CA ARG A 168 -4.87 -2.71 7.65
C ARG A 168 -4.19 -1.46 7.11
N THR A 169 -2.87 -1.48 6.92
CA THR A 169 -2.10 -0.33 6.41
C THR A 169 -2.58 0.06 5.02
N THR A 170 -2.75 -0.94 4.13
CA THR A 170 -3.26 -0.73 2.78
C THR A 170 -4.66 -0.11 2.79
N MET A 171 -5.56 -0.57 3.66
CA MET A 171 -6.91 -0.02 3.76
C MET A 171 -6.94 1.42 4.28
N VAL A 172 -6.06 1.78 5.22
CA VAL A 172 -5.94 3.16 5.69
C VAL A 172 -5.41 4.08 4.58
N GLN A 173 -4.42 3.63 3.80
CA GLN A 173 -3.92 4.37 2.64
C GLN A 173 -5.01 4.49 1.56
N ALA A 174 -5.70 3.40 1.24
CA ALA A 174 -6.81 3.41 0.30
C ALA A 174 -7.93 4.39 0.74
N ALA A 175 -8.21 4.51 2.04
CA ALA A 175 -9.21 5.45 2.54
C ALA A 175 -8.81 6.92 2.29
N TRP A 176 -7.54 7.28 2.41
CA TRP A 176 -7.06 8.62 2.05
C TRP A 176 -7.15 8.88 0.54
N LEU A 177 -6.77 7.91 -0.28
CA LEU A 177 -6.89 8.02 -1.73
C LEU A 177 -8.35 8.06 -2.18
N TRP A 178 -9.22 7.30 -1.53
CA TRP A 178 -10.67 7.32 -1.79
C TRP A 178 -11.24 8.72 -1.61
N LEU A 179 -10.93 9.39 -0.51
CA LEU A 179 -11.39 10.78 -0.28
C LEU A 179 -10.89 11.75 -1.37
N ARG A 180 -9.71 11.51 -1.91
CA ARG A 180 -9.12 12.34 -2.96
C ARG A 180 -9.75 12.10 -4.33
N PHE A 181 -9.98 10.84 -4.69
CA PHE A 181 -10.41 10.46 -6.04
C PHE A 181 -11.91 10.21 -6.16
N GLN A 182 -12.61 10.05 -5.03
CA GLN A 182 -14.04 9.76 -4.93
C GLN A 182 -14.76 10.75 -3.97
N PRO A 183 -14.60 12.08 -4.14
CA PRO A 183 -15.14 13.07 -3.18
C PRO A 183 -16.66 12.97 -3.03
N ASP A 184 -17.36 12.63 -4.11
CA ASP A 184 -18.83 12.61 -4.19
C ASP A 184 -19.44 11.24 -3.81
N SER A 185 -18.63 10.25 -3.45
CA SER A 185 -19.16 8.95 -3.01
C SER A 185 -19.89 9.06 -1.68
N ALA A 186 -20.88 8.19 -1.47
CA ALA A 186 -21.63 8.14 -0.20
C ALA A 186 -20.71 7.96 1.02
N LEU A 187 -19.62 7.20 0.87
CA LEU A 187 -18.63 6.99 1.94
C LEU A 187 -17.78 8.23 2.22
N SER A 188 -17.45 9.03 1.20
CA SER A 188 -16.73 10.29 1.39
C SER A 188 -17.61 11.35 2.06
N ARG A 189 -18.87 11.47 1.66
CA ARG A 189 -19.86 12.34 2.33
C ARG A 189 -20.02 11.93 3.80
N TRP A 190 -20.20 10.64 4.07
CA TRP A 190 -20.27 10.13 5.44
C TRP A 190 -19.04 10.51 6.28
N PHE A 191 -17.84 10.45 5.71
CA PHE A 191 -16.61 10.84 6.41
C PHE A 191 -16.61 12.34 6.72
N GLN A 192 -16.95 13.17 5.75
CA GLN A 192 -16.99 14.63 5.90
C GLN A 192 -18.01 15.03 6.99
N ASP A 193 -19.22 14.48 6.96
CA ASP A 193 -20.24 14.71 7.98
C ASP A 193 -19.77 14.32 9.38
N ARG A 194 -19.09 13.19 9.49
CA ARG A 194 -18.59 12.72 10.78
C ARG A 194 -17.47 13.62 11.33
N VAL A 195 -16.60 14.13 10.49
CA VAL A 195 -15.53 15.04 10.90
C VAL A 195 -16.08 16.41 11.25
N SER A 196 -17.02 16.95 10.48
CA SER A 196 -17.63 18.25 10.74
C SER A 196 -18.40 18.29 12.06
N ARG A 197 -19.20 17.25 12.36
CA ARG A 197 -19.92 17.13 13.64
C ARG A 197 -19.02 17.15 14.88
N ASN A 198 -17.76 16.74 14.73
CA ASN A 198 -16.76 16.72 15.81
C ASN A 198 -15.84 17.94 15.76
N GLY A 199 -16.22 19.04 15.11
CA GLY A 199 -15.41 20.26 15.02
C GLY A 199 -14.01 20.04 14.41
N GLY A 200 -13.86 19.07 13.49
CA GLY A 200 -12.59 18.69 12.91
C GLY A 200 -11.73 17.74 13.76
N HIS A 201 -12.09 17.57 15.04
CA HIS A 201 -11.42 16.62 15.93
C HIS A 201 -11.77 15.17 15.53
N GLY A 202 -10.85 14.24 15.78
CA GLY A 202 -11.11 12.82 15.51
C GLY A 202 -10.93 12.39 14.05
N LYS A 203 -10.36 13.22 13.16
CA LYS A 203 -10.08 12.88 11.76
C LYS A 203 -9.30 11.56 11.63
N LYS A 204 -8.33 11.30 12.54
CA LYS A 204 -7.57 10.05 12.58
C LYS A 204 -8.44 8.83 12.93
N VAL A 205 -9.44 9.01 13.77
CA VAL A 205 -10.40 7.95 14.13
C VAL A 205 -11.39 7.74 12.98
N ALA A 206 -11.88 8.82 12.37
CA ALA A 206 -12.79 8.77 11.26
C ALA A 206 -12.20 8.07 10.02
N ILE A 207 -10.90 8.27 9.71
CA ILE A 207 -10.24 7.60 8.58
C ILE A 207 -10.13 6.10 8.79
N ILE A 208 -9.89 5.64 10.01
CA ILE A 208 -9.88 4.21 10.34
C ILE A 208 -11.29 3.60 10.18
N ALA A 209 -12.30 4.33 10.62
CA ALA A 209 -13.68 3.89 10.43
C ALA A 209 -14.08 3.87 8.94
N LEU A 210 -13.61 4.83 8.14
CA LEU A 210 -13.76 4.81 6.68
C LEU A 210 -13.03 3.62 6.06
N ALA A 211 -11.78 3.35 6.46
CA ALA A 211 -11.03 2.18 5.99
C ALA A 211 -11.78 0.86 6.24
N ARG A 212 -12.39 0.73 7.43
CA ARG A 212 -13.25 -0.43 7.74
C ARG A 212 -14.49 -0.51 6.84
N LYS A 213 -15.18 0.60 6.59
CA LYS A 213 -16.35 0.64 5.70
C LYS A 213 -15.96 0.31 4.26
N LEU A 214 -14.85 0.86 3.77
CA LEU A 214 -14.31 0.58 2.44
C LEU A 214 -13.92 -0.89 2.29
N LEU A 215 -13.27 -1.50 3.28
CA LEU A 215 -12.92 -2.92 3.23
C LEU A 215 -14.17 -3.80 3.03
N VAL A 216 -15.24 -3.52 3.77
CA VAL A 216 -16.52 -4.24 3.62
C VAL A 216 -17.16 -3.98 2.25
N ALA A 217 -17.09 -2.74 1.76
CA ALA A 217 -17.63 -2.37 0.47
C ALA A 217 -16.86 -3.03 -0.69
N PHE A 218 -15.54 -3.03 -0.65
CA PHE A 218 -14.67 -3.71 -1.63
C PHE A 218 -14.89 -5.23 -1.63
N TRP A 219 -15.03 -5.83 -0.46
CA TRP A 219 -15.35 -7.25 -0.35
C TRP A 219 -16.69 -7.57 -1.01
N LYS A 220 -17.75 -6.81 -0.73
CA LYS A 220 -19.05 -7.00 -1.37
C LYS A 220 -18.98 -6.78 -2.88
N TYR A 221 -18.28 -5.75 -3.32
CA TYR A 221 -18.14 -5.45 -4.74
C TYR A 221 -17.40 -6.57 -5.47
N ALA A 222 -16.30 -7.05 -4.93
CA ALA A 222 -15.50 -8.12 -5.52
C ALA A 222 -16.23 -9.49 -5.54
N MET A 223 -17.06 -9.78 -4.53
CA MET A 223 -17.71 -11.09 -4.38
C MET A 223 -19.12 -11.16 -4.97
N SER A 224 -19.85 -10.06 -5.00
CA SER A 224 -21.26 -10.02 -5.41
C SER A 224 -21.58 -8.91 -6.43
N GLY A 225 -20.58 -8.19 -6.93
CA GLY A 225 -20.80 -7.11 -7.91
C GLY A 225 -21.55 -5.90 -7.38
N VAL A 226 -21.80 -5.82 -6.05
CA VAL A 226 -22.54 -4.69 -5.46
C VAL A 226 -21.72 -3.42 -5.53
N VAL A 227 -22.06 -2.55 -6.45
CA VAL A 227 -21.37 -1.27 -6.68
C VAL A 227 -21.47 -0.36 -5.46
N ILE A 228 -20.38 0.33 -5.14
CA ILE A 228 -20.37 1.31 -4.06
C ILE A 228 -21.14 2.54 -4.54
N GLU A 229 -22.12 2.97 -3.74
CA GLU A 229 -23.01 4.07 -4.07
C GLU A 229 -22.24 5.36 -4.42
N SER A 230 -22.54 5.90 -5.58
CA SER A 230 -21.93 7.10 -6.17
C SER A 230 -20.40 6.97 -6.37
N ALA A 231 -19.87 5.76 -6.51
CA ALA A 231 -18.46 5.57 -6.85
C ALA A 231 -18.23 5.78 -8.36
N ALA A 232 -17.18 6.53 -8.69
CA ALA A 232 -16.74 6.71 -10.06
C ALA A 232 -15.84 5.54 -10.47
N MET A 233 -16.06 5.04 -11.70
CA MET A 233 -15.22 4.01 -12.30
C MET A 233 -14.08 4.66 -13.08
N THR A 234 -12.99 3.94 -13.26
CA THR A 234 -11.92 4.34 -14.19
C THR A 234 -12.50 4.25 -15.62
N LYS A 235 -12.29 5.28 -16.44
CA LYS A 235 -12.65 5.19 -17.86
C LYS A 235 -11.74 4.15 -18.53
N SER A 236 -12.35 3.19 -19.19
CA SER A 236 -11.67 2.26 -20.10
C SER A 236 -10.91 3.03 -21.16
#